data_80af8ffc2e7c78b8930239471d9b2c41
#
_entry.id   80af8ffc2e7c78b8930239471d9b2c41
#
_cell.length_a   1.000
_cell.length_b   1.000
_cell.length_c   1.000
_cell.angle_alpha   90.00
_cell.angle_beta   90.00
_cell.angle_gamma   90.00
#
_symmetry.space_group_name_H-M   'P 1'
#
loop_
_entity.id
_entity.type
_entity.pdbx_description
1 polymer ?
#
loop_
_entity_poly.entity_id
_entity_poly.type
_entity_poly.pdbx_seq_one_letter_code
_entity_poly.pdbx_strand_id
1 'polypeptide(L)'
;LSVYRKKVRDEFSKHGNALWTLSESAKNNLQRLKEIGIGMIILDECHHLLHHWGRVLTEVREYFDNPIVLGLTATPPDFQHYDEDDAKRYQEFFGEIDYEVPVPALVRDSNLAPYQDLAFFVRPSQNELNYVAKVDEEFQVLLSELHEVQDYPNATLPIDKWVFKALEERKSPGGRKEEWEQFSKRNSGFANAARAFLMNTIGSIPKGVPNPPDYLLDSYQNKLAILRPVLDRYVRHGLRRSESELDHEKAELITQRLRMLGTQITETGIRPCASPVGRIMAYASTKVKAISTILSSEMQALGGDIRAVIITDFEKTSATTLVEGVMDDEVGGAVAAFRQAVQCDNVDLLNPILMTGSTVLVDDDLAEEFLAAANEWIKERDLAITLVDEIRGDYHEIVGKGKDWIPRYYSLMITEFFQLGITKC
;
A
#
# COMPACT_ATOMS: atom_id res chain seq x y z
N LEU A 1 -11.36 -8.29 6.64
CA LEU A 1 -11.42 -7.16 5.66
C LEU A 1 -12.03 -7.59 4.33
N SER A 2 -11.65 -8.74 3.72
CA SER A 2 -12.17 -9.18 2.41
C SER A 2 -13.67 -9.50 2.43
N VAL A 3 -14.16 -10.14 3.49
CA VAL A 3 -15.58 -10.47 3.68
C VAL A 3 -16.42 -9.20 3.88
N TYR A 4 -15.90 -8.24 4.65
CA TYR A 4 -16.57 -6.95 4.84
C TYR A 4 -16.66 -6.16 3.53
N ARG A 5 -15.57 -6.07 2.77
CA ARG A 5 -15.55 -5.39 1.46
C ARG A 5 -16.50 -6.03 0.44
N LYS A 6 -16.63 -7.36 0.48
CA LYS A 6 -17.60 -8.06 -0.37
C LYS A 6 -19.04 -7.71 0.02
N LYS A 7 -19.35 -7.77 1.32
CA LYS A 7 -20.67 -7.41 1.85
C LYS A 7 -21.06 -5.97 1.48
N VAL A 8 -20.17 -4.99 1.67
CA VAL A 8 -20.38 -3.59 1.31
C VAL A 8 -20.69 -3.44 -0.19
N ARG A 9 -19.96 -4.14 -1.06
CA ARG A 9 -20.16 -4.11 -2.51
C ARG A 9 -21.49 -4.73 -2.90
N ASP A 10 -21.85 -5.87 -2.31
CA ASP A 10 -23.10 -6.57 -2.58
C ASP A 10 -24.30 -5.73 -2.12
N GLU A 11 -24.23 -5.08 -0.98
CA GLU A 11 -25.26 -4.17 -0.48
C GLU A 11 -25.37 -2.91 -1.36
N PHE A 12 -24.26 -2.30 -1.76
CA PHE A 12 -24.27 -1.17 -2.69
C PHE A 12 -24.89 -1.56 -4.04
N SER A 13 -24.56 -2.74 -4.57
CA SER A 13 -25.13 -3.24 -5.84
C SER A 13 -26.64 -3.49 -5.77
N LYS A 14 -27.15 -3.86 -4.59
CA LYS A 14 -28.59 -4.08 -4.39
C LYS A 14 -29.40 -2.79 -4.27
N HIS A 15 -28.85 -1.80 -3.57
CA HIS A 15 -29.59 -0.62 -3.15
C HIS A 15 -29.26 0.63 -3.96
N GLY A 16 -28.11 0.64 -4.68
CA GLY A 16 -27.63 1.79 -5.45
C GLY A 16 -27.30 3.03 -4.63
N ASN A 17 -27.18 2.87 -3.30
CA ASN A 17 -26.99 3.95 -2.34
C ASN A 17 -25.96 3.54 -1.28
N ALA A 18 -24.93 4.38 -1.05
CA ALA A 18 -23.83 4.08 -0.14
C ALA A 18 -24.23 4.17 1.33
N LEU A 19 -25.23 4.98 1.69
CA LEU A 19 -25.74 5.09 3.07
C LEU A 19 -26.30 3.77 3.59
N TRP A 20 -26.83 2.91 2.72
CA TRP A 20 -27.30 1.58 3.10
C TRP A 20 -26.18 0.67 3.62
N THR A 21 -24.93 0.95 3.27
CA THR A 21 -23.78 0.18 3.74
C THR A 21 -23.37 0.51 5.18
N LEU A 22 -23.90 1.60 5.75
CA LEU A 22 -23.61 2.03 7.10
C LEU A 22 -24.27 1.11 8.14
N SER A 23 -23.67 1.05 9.32
CA SER A 23 -24.27 0.36 10.46
C SER A 23 -25.55 1.08 10.94
N GLU A 24 -26.46 0.36 11.57
CA GLU A 24 -27.69 0.94 12.14
C GLU A 24 -27.37 2.06 13.15
N SER A 25 -26.33 1.90 13.95
CA SER A 25 -25.86 2.95 14.86
C SER A 25 -25.45 4.22 14.11
N ALA A 26 -24.73 4.10 12.99
CA ALA A 26 -24.33 5.25 12.17
C ALA A 26 -25.56 5.93 11.53
N LYS A 27 -26.52 5.15 11.01
CA LYS A 27 -27.78 5.68 10.46
C LYS A 27 -28.58 6.44 11.51
N ASN A 28 -28.71 5.89 12.72
CA ASN A 28 -29.39 6.54 13.82
C ASN A 28 -28.71 7.87 14.21
N ASN A 29 -27.38 7.92 14.20
CA ASN A 29 -26.63 9.16 14.45
C ASN A 29 -26.88 10.21 13.36
N LEU A 30 -26.88 9.78 12.07
CA LEU A 30 -27.24 10.69 10.96
C LEU A 30 -28.65 11.25 11.09
N GLN A 31 -29.62 10.42 11.49
CA GLN A 31 -30.98 10.86 11.75
C GLN A 31 -31.04 11.95 12.84
N ARG A 32 -30.39 11.73 13.97
CA ARG A 32 -30.32 12.71 15.06
C ARG A 32 -29.67 14.02 14.65
N LEU A 33 -28.56 13.93 13.84
CA LEU A 33 -27.89 15.12 13.33
C LEU A 33 -28.78 15.88 12.35
N LYS A 34 -29.56 15.19 11.52
CA LYS A 34 -30.53 15.84 10.63
C LYS A 34 -31.62 16.60 11.41
N GLU A 35 -32.12 16.02 12.50
CA GLU A 35 -33.12 16.66 13.39
C GLU A 35 -32.59 17.94 14.06
N ILE A 36 -31.29 17.99 14.38
CA ILE A 36 -30.61 19.17 14.92
C ILE A 36 -30.43 20.24 13.84
N GLY A 37 -30.27 19.86 12.59
CA GLY A 37 -29.96 20.74 11.46
C GLY A 37 -28.45 21.01 11.32
N ILE A 38 -27.89 20.56 10.21
CA ILE A 38 -26.46 20.72 9.89
C ILE A 38 -26.29 21.83 8.86
N GLY A 39 -25.67 22.93 9.24
CA GLY A 39 -25.36 24.06 8.34
C GLY A 39 -23.99 23.95 7.67
N MET A 40 -23.04 23.26 8.29
CA MET A 40 -21.67 23.12 7.78
C MET A 40 -21.09 21.76 8.17
N ILE A 41 -20.28 21.18 7.27
CA ILE A 41 -19.48 19.99 7.49
C ILE A 41 -18.02 20.39 7.30
N ILE A 42 -17.17 20.18 8.31
CA ILE A 42 -15.72 20.39 8.24
C ILE A 42 -15.06 19.03 8.23
N LEU A 43 -14.23 18.78 7.23
CA LEU A 43 -13.54 17.51 7.01
C LEU A 43 -12.03 17.75 7.01
N ASP A 44 -11.39 17.31 8.08
CA ASP A 44 -9.93 17.32 8.17
C ASP A 44 -9.34 16.10 7.44
N GLU A 45 -8.12 16.25 6.90
CA GLU A 45 -7.45 15.26 6.06
C GLU A 45 -8.33 14.75 4.90
N CYS A 46 -9.03 15.69 4.25
CA CYS A 46 -10.04 15.38 3.25
C CYS A 46 -9.51 14.62 2.02
N HIS A 47 -8.19 14.59 1.79
CA HIS A 47 -7.56 13.81 0.73
C HIS A 47 -7.77 12.29 0.88
N HIS A 48 -8.09 11.79 2.09
CA HIS A 48 -8.44 10.39 2.30
C HIS A 48 -9.86 10.03 1.87
N LEU A 49 -10.69 11.01 1.53
CA LEU A 49 -12.12 10.83 1.25
C LEU A 49 -12.41 10.51 -0.22
N LEU A 50 -11.58 9.65 -0.80
CA LEU A 50 -11.75 9.07 -2.13
C LEU A 50 -12.51 7.73 -2.06
N HIS A 51 -12.87 7.17 -3.19
CA HIS A 51 -13.53 5.86 -3.34
C HIS A 51 -14.88 5.76 -2.57
N HIS A 52 -15.03 4.72 -1.75
CA HIS A 52 -16.29 4.41 -1.06
C HIS A 52 -16.71 5.53 -0.09
N TRP A 53 -15.78 6.09 0.69
CA TRP A 53 -16.09 7.15 1.64
C TRP A 53 -16.50 8.46 0.95
N GLY A 54 -15.93 8.76 -0.22
CA GLY A 54 -16.40 9.88 -1.03
C GLY A 54 -17.86 9.74 -1.44
N ARG A 55 -18.29 8.52 -1.81
CA ARG A 55 -19.71 8.24 -2.14
C ARG A 55 -20.62 8.43 -0.93
N VAL A 56 -20.23 7.85 0.21
CA VAL A 56 -21.00 8.00 1.46
C VAL A 56 -21.15 9.47 1.82
N LEU A 57 -20.09 10.27 1.75
CA LEU A 57 -20.14 11.69 2.13
C LEU A 57 -20.94 12.54 1.15
N THR A 58 -20.91 12.24 -0.14
CA THR A 58 -21.78 12.89 -1.13
C THR A 58 -23.26 12.68 -0.77
N GLU A 59 -23.64 11.45 -0.47
CA GLU A 59 -25.00 11.12 -0.07
C GLU A 59 -25.37 11.68 1.32
N VAL A 60 -24.43 11.76 2.26
CA VAL A 60 -24.62 12.42 3.57
C VAL A 60 -24.87 13.91 3.38
N ARG A 61 -24.13 14.57 2.49
CA ARG A 61 -24.34 15.99 2.17
C ARG A 61 -25.75 16.24 1.63
N GLU A 62 -26.18 15.42 0.67
CA GLU A 62 -27.54 15.49 0.13
C GLU A 62 -28.60 15.21 1.23
N TYR A 63 -28.35 14.22 2.08
CA TYR A 63 -29.24 13.86 3.21
C TYR A 63 -29.42 15.01 4.19
N PHE A 64 -28.41 15.88 4.39
CA PHE A 64 -28.47 17.08 5.22
C PHE A 64 -28.88 18.36 4.47
N ASP A 65 -29.51 18.22 3.31
CA ASP A 65 -30.00 19.32 2.49
C ASP A 65 -28.89 20.27 1.99
N ASN A 66 -27.72 19.68 1.64
CA ASN A 66 -26.57 20.35 1.04
C ASN A 66 -25.93 21.46 1.92
N PRO A 67 -25.47 21.16 3.13
CA PRO A 67 -24.73 22.10 3.96
C PRO A 67 -23.44 22.55 3.25
N ILE A 68 -22.86 23.64 3.74
CA ILE A 68 -21.53 24.09 3.32
C ILE A 68 -20.50 23.03 3.69
N VAL A 69 -19.60 22.71 2.78
CA VAL A 69 -18.50 21.77 3.02
C VAL A 69 -17.18 22.54 3.03
N LEU A 70 -16.40 22.34 4.07
CA LEU A 70 -15.04 22.83 4.19
C LEU A 70 -14.09 21.64 4.29
N GLY A 71 -13.23 21.46 3.28
CA GLY A 71 -12.16 20.48 3.27
C GLY A 71 -10.84 21.09 3.71
N LEU A 72 -10.14 20.44 4.64
CA LEU A 72 -8.80 20.81 5.09
C LEU A 72 -7.83 19.67 4.75
N THR A 73 -6.67 19.98 4.20
CA THR A 73 -5.61 19.01 3.93
C THR A 73 -4.28 19.70 3.72
N ALA A 74 -3.20 19.07 4.18
CA ALA A 74 -1.83 19.47 3.86
C ALA A 74 -1.35 18.85 2.54
N THR A 75 -2.01 17.81 2.04
CA THR A 75 -1.60 17.00 0.87
C THR A 75 -2.77 16.79 -0.07
N PRO A 76 -3.12 17.79 -0.91
CA PRO A 76 -4.19 17.62 -1.91
C PRO A 76 -3.91 16.41 -2.81
N PRO A 77 -4.93 15.63 -3.19
CA PRO A 77 -4.73 14.42 -4.00
C PRO A 77 -4.22 14.76 -5.40
N ASP A 78 -3.22 14.02 -5.87
CA ASP A 78 -2.84 13.99 -7.28
C ASP A 78 -3.73 12.99 -8.01
N PHE A 79 -4.61 13.49 -8.88
CA PHE A 79 -5.61 12.68 -9.58
C PHE A 79 -5.07 11.83 -10.73
N GLN A 80 -3.78 11.94 -11.10
CA GLN A 80 -3.20 11.21 -12.25
C GLN A 80 -3.32 9.68 -12.11
N HIS A 81 -3.43 9.17 -10.89
CA HIS A 81 -3.47 7.73 -10.59
C HIS A 81 -4.83 7.26 -10.07
N TYR A 82 -5.85 8.11 -10.06
CA TYR A 82 -7.19 7.78 -9.57
C TYR A 82 -8.15 7.44 -10.71
N ASP A 83 -9.22 6.73 -10.36
CA ASP A 83 -10.36 6.51 -11.25
C ASP A 83 -11.04 7.84 -11.59
N GLU A 84 -11.38 8.06 -12.86
CA GLU A 84 -11.95 9.32 -13.34
C GLU A 84 -13.24 9.69 -12.59
N ASP A 85 -14.08 8.70 -12.25
CA ASP A 85 -15.34 8.93 -11.53
C ASP A 85 -15.08 9.35 -10.08
N ASP A 86 -14.05 8.78 -9.42
CA ASP A 86 -13.68 9.14 -8.06
C ASP A 86 -13.02 10.54 -8.02
N ALA A 87 -12.16 10.86 -8.98
CA ALA A 87 -11.55 12.18 -9.12
C ALA A 87 -12.60 13.27 -9.35
N LYS A 88 -13.52 13.03 -10.30
CA LYS A 88 -14.62 13.95 -10.60
C LYS A 88 -15.51 14.19 -9.38
N ARG A 89 -15.89 13.12 -8.66
CA ARG A 89 -16.71 13.21 -7.45
C ARG A 89 -16.03 14.03 -6.36
N TYR A 90 -14.72 13.84 -6.16
CA TYR A 90 -13.96 14.62 -5.20
C TYR A 90 -13.97 16.11 -5.56
N GLN A 91 -13.73 16.45 -6.82
CA GLN A 91 -13.77 17.82 -7.30
C GLN A 91 -15.17 18.45 -7.22
N GLU A 92 -16.23 17.69 -7.52
CA GLU A 92 -17.62 18.16 -7.37
C GLU A 92 -18.00 18.36 -5.90
N PHE A 93 -17.41 17.60 -4.98
CA PHE A 93 -17.71 17.67 -3.55
C PHE A 93 -16.98 18.83 -2.85
N PHE A 94 -15.69 19.02 -3.13
CA PHE A 94 -14.86 20.03 -2.48
C PHE A 94 -14.64 21.30 -3.32
N GLY A 95 -14.75 21.22 -4.64
CA GLY A 95 -14.39 22.31 -5.54
C GLY A 95 -12.90 22.41 -5.81
N GLU A 96 -12.46 23.60 -6.21
CA GLU A 96 -11.06 23.98 -6.33
C GLU A 96 -10.50 24.40 -4.97
N ILE A 97 -9.17 24.54 -4.87
CA ILE A 97 -8.53 25.03 -3.65
C ILE A 97 -8.79 26.53 -3.52
N ASP A 98 -9.58 26.93 -2.53
CA ASP A 98 -9.92 28.34 -2.28
C ASP A 98 -8.78 29.09 -1.60
N TYR A 99 -8.01 28.41 -0.75
CA TYR A 99 -6.95 29.03 0.05
C TYR A 99 -5.80 28.07 0.32
N GLU A 100 -4.58 28.51 0.11
CA GLU A 100 -3.35 27.76 0.37
C GLU A 100 -2.39 28.59 1.23
N VAL A 101 -1.85 27.98 2.29
CA VAL A 101 -0.77 28.54 3.09
C VAL A 101 0.54 27.83 2.74
N PRO A 102 1.46 28.50 2.04
CA PRO A 102 2.71 27.86 1.66
C PRO A 102 3.60 27.61 2.89
N VAL A 103 4.27 26.43 2.92
CA VAL A 103 5.15 26.01 4.01
C VAL A 103 6.18 27.09 4.40
N PRO A 104 6.84 27.82 3.49
CA PRO A 104 7.77 28.89 3.85
C PRO A 104 7.13 30.01 4.68
N ALA A 105 5.85 30.31 4.47
CA ALA A 105 5.13 31.30 5.27
C ALA A 105 4.89 30.77 6.71
N LEU A 106 4.52 29.51 6.86
CA LEU A 106 4.33 28.85 8.16
C LEU A 106 5.63 28.81 8.97
N VAL A 107 6.76 28.52 8.32
CA VAL A 107 8.09 28.54 8.95
C VAL A 107 8.47 29.95 9.38
N ARG A 108 8.30 30.95 8.51
CA ARG A 108 8.57 32.37 8.81
C ARG A 108 7.77 32.86 10.00
N ASP A 109 6.50 32.47 10.09
CA ASP A 109 5.57 32.90 11.14
C ASP A 109 5.68 32.02 12.40
N SER A 110 6.70 31.14 12.47
CA SER A 110 6.99 30.22 13.59
C SER A 110 5.86 29.22 13.92
N ASN A 111 4.97 28.95 12.96
CA ASN A 111 3.92 27.93 13.08
C ASN A 111 4.46 26.53 12.72
N LEU A 112 5.56 26.45 11.96
CA LEU A 112 6.33 25.26 11.69
C LEU A 112 7.79 25.51 12.01
N ALA A 113 8.49 24.49 12.53
CA ALA A 113 9.93 24.53 12.69
C ALA A 113 10.63 24.54 11.32
N PRO A 114 11.81 25.17 11.19
CA PRO A 114 12.67 24.96 10.03
C PRO A 114 12.97 23.47 9.89
N TYR A 115 12.96 22.96 8.68
CA TYR A 115 13.23 21.55 8.41
C TYR A 115 14.23 21.39 7.27
N GLN A 116 14.85 20.23 7.23
CA GLN A 116 15.72 19.80 6.15
C GLN A 116 15.40 18.36 5.79
N ASP A 117 15.08 18.11 4.51
CA ASP A 117 14.87 16.77 3.98
C ASP A 117 16.21 16.13 3.65
N LEU A 118 16.53 15.02 4.31
CA LEU A 118 17.73 14.24 4.07
C LEU A 118 17.36 12.84 3.61
N ALA A 119 18.01 12.37 2.54
CA ALA A 119 17.86 11.01 2.05
C ALA A 119 19.12 10.20 2.39
N PHE A 120 18.94 9.15 3.19
CA PHE A 120 19.99 8.21 3.52
C PHE A 120 19.85 6.95 2.65
N PHE A 121 20.80 6.75 1.72
CA PHE A 121 20.76 5.64 0.76
C PHE A 121 21.54 4.44 1.29
N VAL A 122 20.88 3.29 1.30
CA VAL A 122 21.51 2.00 1.64
C VAL A 122 21.37 1.03 0.47
N ARG A 123 22.30 0.09 0.35
CA ARG A 123 22.21 -1.02 -0.59
C ARG A 123 21.68 -2.26 0.15
N PRO A 124 20.77 -3.03 -0.44
CA PRO A 124 20.41 -4.34 0.09
C PRO A 124 21.67 -5.21 0.28
N SER A 125 21.59 -6.19 1.17
CA SER A 125 22.67 -7.16 1.37
C SER A 125 22.92 -7.98 0.09
N GLN A 126 24.09 -8.61 -0.01
CA GLN A 126 24.41 -9.43 -1.18
C GLN A 126 23.44 -10.58 -1.37
N ASN A 127 22.95 -11.20 -0.30
CA ASN A 127 21.96 -12.27 -0.37
C ASN A 127 20.61 -11.77 -0.90
N GLU A 128 20.16 -10.60 -0.46
CA GLU A 128 18.95 -9.94 -0.94
C GLU A 128 19.07 -9.58 -2.44
N LEU A 129 20.22 -9.04 -2.85
CA LEU A 129 20.49 -8.71 -4.26
C LEU A 129 20.52 -9.96 -5.14
N ASN A 130 21.18 -11.04 -4.69
CA ASN A 130 21.25 -12.30 -5.43
C ASN A 130 19.85 -12.91 -5.61
N TYR A 131 19.00 -12.83 -4.59
CA TYR A 131 17.62 -13.29 -4.69
C TYR A 131 16.82 -12.50 -5.72
N VAL A 132 16.90 -11.16 -5.69
CA VAL A 132 16.21 -10.29 -6.66
C VAL A 132 16.70 -10.57 -8.08
N ALA A 133 18.02 -10.72 -8.27
CA ALA A 133 18.61 -11.06 -9.57
C ALA A 133 18.11 -12.42 -10.08
N LYS A 134 18.04 -13.43 -9.22
CA LYS A 134 17.52 -14.75 -9.57
C LYS A 134 16.05 -14.70 -9.99
N VAL A 135 15.21 -13.93 -9.30
CA VAL A 135 13.80 -13.76 -9.67
C VAL A 135 13.66 -13.12 -11.06
N ASP A 136 14.48 -12.11 -11.36
CA ASP A 136 14.48 -11.48 -12.67
C ASP A 136 14.98 -12.46 -13.77
N GLU A 137 16.08 -13.18 -13.53
CA GLU A 137 16.60 -14.19 -14.46
C GLU A 137 15.57 -15.26 -14.79
N GLU A 138 14.92 -15.83 -13.77
CA GLU A 138 13.87 -16.84 -13.94
C GLU A 138 12.66 -16.29 -14.70
N PHE A 139 12.34 -15.01 -14.53
CA PHE A 139 11.28 -14.37 -15.30
C PHE A 139 11.68 -14.13 -16.76
N GLN A 140 12.92 -13.73 -17.04
CA GLN A 140 13.42 -13.56 -18.41
C GLN A 140 13.49 -14.91 -19.17
N VAL A 141 13.91 -15.99 -18.49
CA VAL A 141 13.89 -17.34 -19.06
C VAL A 141 12.48 -17.73 -19.46
N LEU A 142 11.52 -17.57 -18.53
CA LEU A 142 10.11 -17.84 -18.81
C LEU A 142 9.60 -17.05 -20.02
N LEU A 143 9.89 -15.74 -20.09
CA LEU A 143 9.49 -14.92 -21.22
C LEU A 143 10.05 -15.44 -22.55
N SER A 144 11.30 -15.89 -22.56
CA SER A 144 11.91 -16.49 -23.76
C SER A 144 11.19 -17.77 -24.20
N GLU A 145 10.87 -18.64 -23.25
CA GLU A 145 10.14 -19.89 -23.51
C GLU A 145 8.72 -19.66 -24.06
N LEU A 146 8.07 -18.55 -23.70
CA LEU A 146 6.73 -18.21 -24.21
C LEU A 146 6.72 -17.85 -25.70
N HIS A 147 7.86 -17.49 -26.28
CA HIS A 147 8.03 -17.24 -27.71
C HIS A 147 8.31 -18.51 -28.53
N GLU A 148 8.61 -19.62 -27.88
CA GLU A 148 8.94 -20.89 -28.56
C GLU A 148 7.67 -21.65 -28.95
N VAL A 149 7.78 -22.34 -30.12
CA VAL A 149 6.73 -23.26 -30.54
C VAL A 149 6.82 -24.53 -29.70
N GLN A 150 5.72 -24.91 -29.10
CA GLN A 150 5.65 -26.08 -28.24
C GLN A 150 5.33 -27.34 -29.06
N ASP A 151 6.02 -28.43 -28.77
CA ASP A 151 5.86 -29.69 -29.44
C ASP A 151 5.03 -30.71 -28.65
N TYR A 152 3.81 -30.32 -28.34
CA TYR A 152 2.80 -31.19 -27.73
C TYR A 152 1.40 -30.95 -28.29
N PRO A 153 0.50 -31.96 -28.27
CA PRO A 153 -0.86 -31.84 -28.81
C PRO A 153 -1.66 -30.71 -28.16
N ASN A 154 -2.40 -29.98 -28.96
CA ASN A 154 -3.25 -28.88 -28.54
C ASN A 154 -2.54 -27.73 -27.81
N ALA A 155 -1.23 -27.59 -28.01
CA ALA A 155 -0.47 -26.50 -27.45
C ALA A 155 -1.02 -25.13 -27.88
N THR A 156 -1.12 -24.21 -26.94
CA THR A 156 -1.43 -22.81 -27.25
C THR A 156 -0.29 -22.20 -28.07
N LEU A 157 -0.66 -21.34 -29.03
CA LEU A 157 0.33 -20.61 -29.85
C LEU A 157 1.34 -19.86 -28.97
N PRO A 158 2.61 -19.69 -29.41
CA PRO A 158 3.55 -18.77 -28.79
C PRO A 158 2.92 -17.40 -28.55
N ILE A 159 3.35 -16.72 -27.50
CA ILE A 159 2.69 -15.50 -27.01
C ILE A 159 2.58 -14.40 -28.10
N ASP A 160 3.62 -14.20 -28.89
CA ASP A 160 3.64 -13.23 -29.99
C ASP A 160 2.58 -13.57 -31.06
N LYS A 161 2.53 -14.81 -31.50
CA LYS A 161 1.53 -15.30 -32.47
C LYS A 161 0.13 -15.28 -31.91
N TRP A 162 -0.02 -15.65 -30.64
CA TRP A 162 -1.32 -15.60 -29.97
C TRP A 162 -1.84 -14.16 -29.84
N VAL A 163 -1.00 -13.21 -29.42
CA VAL A 163 -1.34 -11.79 -29.31
C VAL A 163 -1.67 -11.21 -30.69
N PHE A 164 -0.89 -11.53 -31.71
CA PHE A 164 -1.17 -11.11 -33.10
C PHE A 164 -2.54 -11.58 -33.53
N LYS A 165 -2.85 -12.87 -33.36
CA LYS A 165 -4.16 -13.47 -33.69
C LYS A 165 -5.28 -12.83 -32.87
N ALA A 166 -5.08 -12.56 -31.58
CA ALA A 166 -6.09 -11.93 -30.73
C ALA A 166 -6.45 -10.51 -31.20
N LEU A 167 -5.45 -9.73 -31.66
CA LEU A 167 -5.70 -8.42 -32.26
C LEU A 167 -6.28 -8.51 -33.69
N GLU A 168 -5.98 -9.53 -34.46
CA GLU A 168 -6.55 -9.76 -35.78
C GLU A 168 -8.01 -10.16 -35.71
N GLU A 169 -8.36 -11.08 -34.80
CA GLU A 169 -9.70 -11.60 -34.61
C GLU A 169 -10.64 -10.63 -33.89
N ARG A 170 -10.13 -9.86 -32.90
CA ARG A 170 -10.90 -8.89 -32.10
C ARG A 170 -12.28 -9.38 -31.65
N LYS A 171 -12.31 -10.61 -31.10
CA LYS A 171 -13.59 -11.25 -30.72
C LYS A 171 -14.30 -10.54 -29.56
N SER A 172 -15.58 -10.26 -29.75
CA SER A 172 -16.50 -9.89 -28.67
C SER A 172 -16.75 -11.07 -27.71
N PRO A 173 -17.34 -10.85 -26.53
CA PRO A 173 -17.80 -11.95 -25.66
C PRO A 173 -18.74 -12.95 -26.35
N GLY A 174 -19.51 -12.50 -27.35
CA GLY A 174 -20.39 -13.34 -28.18
C GLY A 174 -19.69 -13.94 -29.40
N GLY A 175 -18.36 -13.87 -29.53
CA GLY A 175 -17.55 -14.48 -30.58
C GLY A 175 -17.53 -13.74 -31.92
N ARG A 176 -18.20 -12.60 -32.05
CA ARG A 176 -18.19 -11.79 -33.29
C ARG A 176 -16.97 -10.91 -33.36
N LYS A 177 -16.43 -10.70 -34.57
CA LYS A 177 -15.36 -9.76 -34.83
C LYS A 177 -15.88 -8.34 -34.65
N GLU A 178 -15.11 -7.53 -33.87
CA GLU A 178 -15.42 -6.11 -33.59
C GLU A 178 -14.53 -5.19 -34.42
N GLU A 179 -15.03 -3.98 -34.68
CA GLU A 179 -14.20 -2.90 -35.18
C GLU A 179 -13.19 -2.45 -34.10
N TRP A 180 -12.07 -1.92 -34.55
CA TRP A 180 -10.98 -1.56 -33.64
C TRP A 180 -11.40 -0.62 -32.51
N GLU A 181 -12.18 0.40 -32.80
CA GLU A 181 -12.62 1.39 -31.82
C GLU A 181 -13.44 0.75 -30.68
N GLN A 182 -14.34 -0.17 -31.02
CA GLN A 182 -15.15 -0.87 -30.02
C GLN A 182 -14.30 -1.83 -29.18
N PHE A 183 -13.43 -2.59 -29.85
CA PHE A 183 -12.52 -3.51 -29.19
C PHE A 183 -11.56 -2.79 -28.25
N SER A 184 -10.91 -1.71 -28.69
CA SER A 184 -9.94 -0.94 -27.93
C SER A 184 -10.59 -0.23 -26.75
N LYS A 185 -11.78 0.32 -26.90
CA LYS A 185 -12.54 0.94 -25.79
C LYS A 185 -12.87 -0.05 -24.69
N ARG A 186 -13.29 -1.27 -25.06
CA ARG A 186 -13.64 -2.32 -24.11
C ARG A 186 -12.41 -2.96 -23.45
N ASN A 187 -11.28 -3.01 -24.12
CA ASN A 187 -10.06 -3.68 -23.71
C ASN A 187 -8.85 -2.74 -23.73
N SER A 188 -8.99 -1.50 -23.29
CA SER A 188 -8.00 -0.43 -23.49
C SER A 188 -6.59 -0.81 -23.01
N GLY A 189 -6.46 -1.35 -21.80
CA GLY A 189 -5.18 -1.78 -21.25
C GLY A 189 -4.50 -2.86 -22.10
N PHE A 190 -5.22 -3.92 -22.50
CA PHE A 190 -4.69 -4.96 -23.37
C PHE A 190 -4.41 -4.45 -24.79
N ALA A 191 -5.30 -3.69 -25.38
CA ALA A 191 -5.16 -3.20 -26.75
C ALA A 191 -3.92 -2.31 -26.92
N ASN A 192 -3.64 -1.44 -25.95
CA ASN A 192 -2.45 -0.61 -25.95
C ASN A 192 -1.16 -1.43 -25.72
N ALA A 193 -1.17 -2.26 -24.70
CA ALA A 193 -0.03 -3.10 -24.36
C ALA A 193 0.32 -4.12 -25.49
N ALA A 194 -0.69 -4.74 -26.09
CA ALA A 194 -0.51 -5.71 -27.17
C ALA A 194 0.11 -5.09 -28.42
N ARG A 195 -0.30 -3.87 -28.82
CA ARG A 195 0.32 -3.15 -29.95
C ARG A 195 1.78 -2.83 -29.67
N ALA A 196 2.10 -2.28 -28.51
CA ALA A 196 3.47 -1.98 -28.10
C ALA A 196 4.32 -3.27 -28.02
N PHE A 197 3.77 -4.34 -27.45
CA PHE A 197 4.40 -5.64 -27.37
C PHE A 197 4.77 -6.19 -28.76
N LEU A 198 3.82 -6.22 -29.71
CA LEU A 198 4.08 -6.73 -31.06
C LEU A 198 5.09 -5.89 -31.85
N MET A 199 5.02 -4.57 -31.72
CA MET A 199 6.02 -3.70 -32.37
C MET A 199 7.44 -3.95 -31.84
N ASN A 200 7.57 -4.19 -30.52
CA ASN A 200 8.86 -4.46 -29.89
C ASN A 200 9.39 -5.90 -30.15
N THR A 201 8.50 -6.87 -30.40
CA THR A 201 8.88 -8.29 -30.56
C THR A 201 9.03 -8.71 -32.01
N ILE A 202 8.04 -8.40 -32.85
CA ILE A 202 7.99 -8.84 -34.27
C ILE A 202 7.99 -7.68 -35.26
N GLY A 203 7.96 -6.42 -34.80
CA GLY A 203 8.00 -5.23 -35.65
C GLY A 203 6.78 -5.02 -36.53
N SER A 204 5.67 -5.73 -36.29
CA SER A 204 4.46 -5.65 -37.12
C SER A 204 3.18 -5.87 -36.30
N ILE A 205 2.07 -5.29 -36.76
CA ILE A 205 0.73 -5.45 -36.19
C ILE A 205 -0.27 -5.90 -37.24
N PRO A 206 -1.40 -6.52 -36.86
CA PRO A 206 -2.41 -6.97 -37.80
C PRO A 206 -3.05 -5.83 -38.59
N LYS A 207 -3.48 -6.14 -39.82
CA LYS A 207 -4.20 -5.17 -40.66
C LYS A 207 -5.48 -4.68 -39.99
N GLY A 208 -5.71 -3.37 -40.02
CA GLY A 208 -6.87 -2.73 -39.41
C GLY A 208 -6.72 -2.47 -37.91
N VAL A 209 -5.51 -2.62 -37.38
CA VAL A 209 -5.11 -2.18 -36.05
C VAL A 209 -4.16 -0.98 -36.23
N PRO A 210 -4.40 0.19 -35.59
CA PRO A 210 -3.52 1.34 -35.74
C PRO A 210 -2.19 1.13 -35.00
N ASN A 211 -1.12 1.77 -35.45
CA ASN A 211 0.17 1.76 -34.77
C ASN A 211 0.02 2.25 -33.31
N PRO A 212 0.80 1.72 -32.38
CA PRO A 212 0.87 2.27 -31.04
C PRO A 212 1.41 3.71 -31.10
N PRO A 213 0.94 4.62 -30.23
CA PRO A 213 1.54 5.95 -30.09
C PRO A 213 3.00 5.85 -29.62
N ASP A 214 3.84 6.81 -30.01
CA ASP A 214 5.28 6.83 -29.72
C ASP A 214 5.56 6.76 -28.21
N TYR A 215 4.78 7.43 -27.38
CA TYR A 215 4.94 7.37 -25.93
C TYR A 215 4.78 5.96 -25.31
N LEU A 216 4.08 5.04 -25.99
CA LEU A 216 3.99 3.63 -25.55
C LEU A 216 5.21 2.82 -26.02
N LEU A 217 5.88 3.22 -27.09
CA LEU A 217 7.10 2.61 -27.58
C LEU A 217 8.30 3.04 -26.75
N ASP A 218 8.36 4.33 -26.37
CA ASP A 218 9.43 4.90 -25.54
C ASP A 218 9.39 4.41 -24.08
N SER A 219 8.28 3.83 -23.64
CA SER A 219 8.16 3.24 -22.31
C SER A 219 8.93 1.93 -22.13
N TYR A 220 10.00 1.71 -22.90
CA TYR A 220 10.93 0.57 -22.74
C TYR A 220 11.49 0.48 -21.31
N GLN A 221 11.49 1.58 -20.57
CA GLN A 221 11.85 1.64 -19.15
C GLN A 221 10.81 0.94 -18.24
N ASN A 222 9.58 0.69 -18.72
CA ASN A 222 8.56 -0.01 -17.96
C ASN A 222 8.02 -1.26 -18.70
N LYS A 223 8.95 -2.13 -19.13
CA LYS A 223 8.65 -3.40 -19.82
C LYS A 223 7.55 -4.21 -19.12
N LEU A 224 7.52 -4.19 -17.78
CA LEU A 224 6.53 -4.92 -16.99
C LEU A 224 5.12 -4.32 -17.11
N ALA A 225 4.97 -3.01 -17.31
CA ALA A 225 3.65 -2.39 -17.53
C ALA A 225 3.01 -2.85 -18.85
N ILE A 226 3.82 -3.09 -19.88
CA ILE A 226 3.35 -3.67 -21.16
C ILE A 226 3.08 -5.18 -21.00
N LEU A 227 3.96 -5.91 -20.33
CA LEU A 227 3.85 -7.37 -20.21
C LEU A 227 2.66 -7.79 -19.33
N ARG A 228 2.34 -7.08 -18.25
CA ARG A 228 1.25 -7.45 -17.35
C ARG A 228 -0.10 -7.65 -18.05
N PRO A 229 -0.64 -6.69 -18.83
CA PRO A 229 -1.91 -6.88 -19.54
C PRO A 229 -1.84 -7.96 -20.63
N VAL A 230 -0.69 -8.12 -21.27
CA VAL A 230 -0.47 -9.15 -22.30
C VAL A 230 -0.49 -10.54 -21.66
N LEU A 231 0.31 -10.76 -20.61
CA LEU A 231 0.36 -12.04 -19.88
C LEU A 231 -0.97 -12.38 -19.21
N ASP A 232 -1.67 -11.40 -18.61
CA ASP A 232 -3.01 -11.60 -18.08
C ASP A 232 -3.95 -12.20 -19.14
N ARG A 233 -3.96 -11.58 -20.30
CA ARG A 233 -4.83 -12.00 -21.38
C ARG A 233 -4.43 -13.36 -21.95
N TYR A 234 -3.14 -13.60 -22.12
CA TYR A 234 -2.59 -14.87 -22.60
C TYR A 234 -2.91 -16.02 -21.63
N VAL A 235 -2.72 -15.81 -20.33
CA VAL A 235 -3.05 -16.80 -19.29
C VAL A 235 -4.53 -17.09 -19.25
N ARG A 236 -5.37 -16.07 -19.12
CA ARG A 236 -6.82 -16.27 -18.90
C ARG A 236 -7.58 -16.73 -20.13
N HIS A 237 -7.16 -16.33 -21.32
CA HIS A 237 -7.92 -16.60 -22.57
C HIS A 237 -7.16 -17.46 -23.57
N GLY A 238 -5.89 -17.73 -23.36
CA GLY A 238 -5.10 -18.71 -24.08
C GLY A 238 -4.89 -19.96 -23.24
N LEU A 239 -3.91 -19.96 -22.35
CA LEU A 239 -3.44 -21.13 -21.63
C LEU A 239 -4.51 -21.83 -20.76
N ARG A 240 -5.26 -21.08 -19.96
CA ARG A 240 -6.32 -21.67 -19.09
C ARG A 240 -7.55 -22.17 -19.85
N ARG A 241 -7.67 -21.86 -21.15
CA ARG A 241 -8.74 -22.37 -22.02
C ARG A 241 -8.28 -23.48 -22.95
N SER A 242 -7.02 -23.83 -22.89
CA SER A 242 -6.45 -24.97 -23.62
C SER A 242 -6.96 -26.29 -23.03
N GLU A 243 -7.00 -27.32 -23.87
CA GLU A 243 -7.24 -28.71 -23.44
C GLU A 243 -5.96 -29.40 -22.93
N SER A 244 -4.80 -28.74 -23.03
CA SER A 244 -3.52 -29.28 -22.61
C SER A 244 -3.22 -28.98 -21.14
N GLU A 245 -2.92 -30.01 -20.35
CA GLU A 245 -2.47 -29.84 -18.95
C GLU A 245 -1.14 -29.08 -18.87
N LEU A 246 -0.23 -29.24 -19.85
CA LEU A 246 1.03 -28.50 -19.91
C LEU A 246 0.82 -26.99 -20.08
N ASP A 247 -0.23 -26.58 -20.78
CA ASP A 247 -0.62 -25.18 -20.85
C ASP A 247 -1.15 -24.66 -19.53
N HIS A 248 -1.89 -25.48 -18.78
CA HIS A 248 -2.36 -25.12 -17.43
C HIS A 248 -1.20 -24.98 -16.44
N GLU A 249 -0.22 -25.89 -16.46
CA GLU A 249 1.02 -25.77 -15.67
C GLU A 249 1.78 -24.49 -16.00
N LYS A 250 1.90 -24.16 -17.29
CA LYS A 250 2.51 -22.93 -17.76
C LYS A 250 1.76 -21.68 -17.29
N ALA A 251 0.45 -21.73 -17.29
CA ALA A 251 -0.39 -20.65 -16.76
C ALA A 251 -0.14 -20.40 -15.25
N GLU A 252 0.00 -21.47 -14.47
CA GLU A 252 0.31 -21.36 -13.03
C GLU A 252 1.74 -20.84 -12.82
N LEU A 253 2.71 -21.28 -13.61
CA LEU A 253 4.09 -20.79 -13.55
C LEU A 253 4.15 -19.27 -13.84
N ILE A 254 3.49 -18.81 -14.90
CA ILE A 254 3.40 -17.36 -15.20
C ILE A 254 2.75 -16.61 -14.03
N THR A 255 1.68 -17.16 -13.47
CA THR A 255 0.97 -16.54 -12.35
C THR A 255 1.86 -16.42 -11.12
N GLN A 256 2.64 -17.45 -10.80
CA GLN A 256 3.61 -17.45 -9.71
C GLN A 256 4.71 -16.40 -9.95
N ARG A 257 5.32 -16.37 -11.14
CA ARG A 257 6.37 -15.39 -11.47
C ARG A 257 5.88 -13.95 -11.40
N LEU A 258 4.68 -13.68 -11.88
CA LEU A 258 4.08 -12.34 -11.75
C LEU A 258 3.77 -11.97 -10.29
N ARG A 259 3.41 -12.93 -9.44
CA ARG A 259 3.23 -12.69 -8.00
C ARG A 259 4.55 -12.30 -7.33
N MET A 260 5.67 -12.90 -7.73
CA MET A 260 6.99 -12.49 -7.26
C MET A 260 7.30 -11.02 -7.56
N LEU A 261 6.72 -10.49 -8.65
CA LEU A 261 6.85 -9.11 -9.11
C LEU A 261 5.67 -8.20 -8.72
N GLY A 262 4.84 -8.62 -7.75
CA GLY A 262 3.76 -7.81 -7.21
C GLY A 262 2.48 -7.77 -8.03
N THR A 263 2.27 -8.74 -8.90
CA THR A 263 1.07 -8.81 -9.74
C THR A 263 0.39 -10.17 -9.60
N GLN A 264 -0.89 -10.17 -9.26
CA GLN A 264 -1.70 -11.37 -9.20
C GLN A 264 -2.70 -11.41 -10.37
N ILE A 265 -2.72 -12.51 -11.13
CA ILE A 265 -3.76 -12.79 -12.12
C ILE A 265 -4.97 -13.41 -11.39
N THR A 266 -6.13 -12.78 -11.53
CA THR A 266 -7.42 -13.28 -11.01
C THR A 266 -8.35 -13.67 -12.16
N GLU A 267 -9.51 -14.21 -11.87
CA GLU A 267 -10.54 -14.50 -12.89
C GLU A 267 -11.02 -13.24 -13.62
N THR A 268 -10.99 -12.09 -12.96
CA THR A 268 -11.48 -10.81 -13.52
C THR A 268 -10.38 -9.93 -14.10
N GLY A 269 -9.09 -10.29 -13.96
CA GLY A 269 -7.93 -9.52 -14.42
C GLY A 269 -6.82 -9.45 -13.41
N ILE A 270 -5.85 -8.58 -13.67
CA ILE A 270 -4.68 -8.35 -12.81
C ILE A 270 -5.05 -7.50 -11.60
N ARG A 271 -4.38 -7.78 -10.48
CA ARG A 271 -4.44 -6.97 -9.25
C ARG A 271 -3.04 -6.83 -8.64
N PRO A 272 -2.74 -5.69 -8.00
CA PRO A 272 -1.54 -5.58 -7.20
C PRO A 272 -1.57 -6.59 -6.04
N CYS A 273 -0.43 -7.16 -5.73
CA CYS A 273 -0.23 -7.98 -4.54
C CYS A 273 1.13 -7.70 -3.91
N ALA A 274 1.27 -8.03 -2.64
CA ALA A 274 2.57 -7.98 -2.00
C ALA A 274 3.50 -9.01 -2.64
N SER A 275 4.72 -8.59 -2.99
CA SER A 275 5.71 -9.46 -3.64
C SER A 275 6.92 -9.69 -2.75
N PRO A 276 7.57 -10.86 -2.82
CA PRO A 276 8.84 -11.09 -2.15
C PRO A 276 9.91 -10.05 -2.51
N VAL A 277 10.05 -9.70 -3.79
CA VAL A 277 10.98 -8.66 -4.25
C VAL A 277 10.64 -7.30 -3.62
N GLY A 278 9.38 -6.88 -3.68
CA GLY A 278 8.94 -5.63 -3.06
C GLY A 278 9.17 -5.60 -1.55
N ARG A 279 9.06 -6.76 -0.89
CA ARG A 279 9.34 -6.91 0.54
C ARG A 279 10.82 -6.79 0.85
N ILE A 280 11.69 -7.46 0.10
CA ILE A 280 13.14 -7.30 0.25
C ILE A 280 13.52 -5.82 0.10
N MET A 281 12.96 -5.13 -0.89
CA MET A 281 13.23 -3.70 -1.09
C MET A 281 12.66 -2.83 0.06
N ALA A 282 11.52 -3.21 0.62
CA ALA A 282 10.90 -2.48 1.74
C ALA A 282 11.61 -2.75 3.08
N TYR A 283 12.00 -4.00 3.33
CA TYR A 283 12.50 -4.48 4.61
C TYR A 283 14.00 -4.85 4.60
N ALA A 284 14.77 -4.37 3.62
CA ALA A 284 16.20 -4.67 3.56
C ALA A 284 16.86 -4.46 4.92
N SER A 285 17.58 -5.48 5.40
CA SER A 285 18.24 -5.47 6.72
C SER A 285 19.16 -4.28 6.93
N THR A 286 19.76 -3.80 5.85
CA THR A 286 20.62 -2.61 5.84
C THR A 286 19.87 -1.30 6.11
N LYS A 287 18.57 -1.22 5.80
CA LYS A 287 17.74 -0.05 6.15
C LYS A 287 17.59 0.10 7.66
N VAL A 288 17.31 -1.02 8.32
CA VAL A 288 17.16 -1.04 9.78
C VAL A 288 18.48 -0.70 10.45
N LYS A 289 19.61 -1.27 9.99
CA LYS A 289 20.94 -0.94 10.49
C LYS A 289 21.34 0.52 10.28
N ALA A 290 20.80 1.19 9.28
CA ALA A 290 21.04 2.61 9.06
C ALA A 290 20.50 3.50 10.18
N ILE A 291 19.50 3.03 10.94
CA ILE A 291 18.92 3.75 12.08
C ILE A 291 19.99 4.06 13.11
N SER A 292 20.82 3.09 13.51
CA SER A 292 21.92 3.34 14.46
C SER A 292 22.90 4.39 13.95
N THR A 293 23.25 4.34 12.67
CA THR A 293 24.15 5.32 12.05
C THR A 293 23.57 6.74 12.09
N ILE A 294 22.28 6.86 11.77
CA ILE A 294 21.57 8.14 11.79
C ILE A 294 21.47 8.65 13.22
N LEU A 295 20.98 7.84 14.16
CA LEU A 295 20.83 8.23 15.55
C LEU A 295 22.17 8.62 16.18
N SER A 296 23.24 7.85 15.95
CA SER A 296 24.58 8.18 16.47
C SER A 296 25.09 9.51 15.90
N SER A 297 24.86 9.79 14.63
CA SER A 297 25.24 11.07 14.01
C SER A 297 24.46 12.24 14.60
N GLU A 298 23.16 12.08 14.79
CA GLU A 298 22.30 13.12 15.37
C GLU A 298 22.60 13.32 16.86
N MET A 299 22.86 12.26 17.62
CA MET A 299 23.30 12.38 19.02
C MET A 299 24.65 13.10 19.16
N GLN A 300 25.58 12.85 18.22
CA GLN A 300 26.84 13.56 18.20
C GLN A 300 26.67 15.07 17.93
N ALA A 301 25.69 15.44 17.09
CA ALA A 301 25.41 16.82 16.73
C ALA A 301 24.59 17.56 17.79
N LEU A 302 23.57 16.93 18.34
CA LEU A 302 22.53 17.54 19.19
C LEU A 302 22.72 17.21 20.68
N GLY A 303 23.50 16.16 21.02
CA GLY A 303 23.66 15.70 22.40
C GLY A 303 22.33 15.39 23.07
N GLY A 304 22.13 15.91 24.27
CA GLY A 304 20.90 15.71 25.05
C GLY A 304 19.66 16.41 24.52
N ASP A 305 19.79 17.28 23.51
CA ASP A 305 18.66 18.00 22.88
C ASP A 305 17.98 17.20 21.77
N ILE A 306 18.52 16.03 21.42
CA ILE A 306 17.91 15.16 20.40
C ILE A 306 16.46 14.82 20.76
N ARG A 307 15.60 14.84 19.74
CA ARG A 307 14.24 14.31 19.77
C ARG A 307 14.03 13.57 18.45
N ALA A 308 13.88 12.27 18.51
CA ALA A 308 13.74 11.41 17.34
C ALA A 308 12.36 10.74 17.31
N VAL A 309 11.77 10.64 16.14
CA VAL A 309 10.58 9.83 15.88
C VAL A 309 10.84 8.95 14.68
N ILE A 310 10.77 7.64 14.86
CA ILE A 310 10.95 6.65 13.79
C ILE A 310 9.59 6.13 13.35
N ILE A 311 9.23 6.39 12.11
CA ILE A 311 7.95 5.95 11.52
C ILE A 311 8.22 4.81 10.56
N THR A 312 7.45 3.73 10.67
CA THR A 312 7.53 2.57 9.79
C THR A 312 6.13 2.16 9.31
N ASP A 313 6.05 1.59 8.10
CA ASP A 313 4.77 1.16 7.51
C ASP A 313 4.16 -0.06 8.20
N PHE A 314 4.96 -0.84 8.95
CA PHE A 314 4.55 -2.14 9.50
C PHE A 314 5.13 -2.36 10.89
N GLU A 315 4.41 -3.08 11.74
CA GLU A 315 4.87 -3.48 13.06
C GLU A 315 5.95 -4.57 13.00
N LYS A 316 5.65 -5.66 12.30
CA LYS A 316 6.54 -6.82 12.13
C LYS A 316 6.45 -7.34 10.70
N THR A 317 7.52 -7.96 10.23
CA THR A 317 7.45 -8.77 9.01
C THR A 317 6.49 -9.93 9.26
N SER A 318 5.43 -10.08 8.45
CA SER A 318 4.49 -11.19 8.67
C SER A 318 5.14 -12.52 8.24
N ALA A 319 4.84 -13.61 8.97
CA ALA A 319 5.35 -14.96 8.68
C ALA A 319 5.02 -15.46 7.25
N THR A 320 3.96 -14.93 6.64
CA THR A 320 3.63 -15.21 5.23
C THR A 320 4.55 -14.51 4.23
N THR A 321 5.53 -13.77 4.72
CA THR A 321 6.42 -12.93 3.94
C THR A 321 7.84 -13.45 3.89
N LEU A 322 8.10 -14.54 4.60
CA LEU A 322 9.40 -15.19 4.62
C LEU A 322 9.86 -15.52 3.22
N VAL A 323 11.01 -14.97 2.90
CA VAL A 323 11.81 -15.43 1.77
C VAL A 323 12.83 -16.37 2.40
N GLU A 324 12.54 -17.66 2.37
CA GLU A 324 13.31 -18.72 3.02
C GLU A 324 14.81 -18.55 2.71
N GLY A 325 15.63 -18.44 3.74
CA GLY A 325 17.07 -18.24 3.63
C GLY A 325 17.56 -16.82 3.25
N VAL A 326 16.66 -15.83 3.11
CA VAL A 326 17.01 -14.45 2.74
C VAL A 326 16.53 -13.43 3.76
N MET A 327 15.37 -13.64 4.35
CA MET A 327 14.77 -12.75 5.35
C MET A 327 14.20 -13.55 6.52
N ASP A 328 14.62 -13.23 7.72
CA ASP A 328 14.05 -13.73 8.96
C ASP A 328 12.78 -12.94 9.34
N ASP A 329 11.96 -13.51 10.24
CA ASP A 329 10.69 -12.92 10.72
C ASP A 329 10.84 -11.53 11.35
N GLU A 330 12.05 -11.18 11.77
CA GLU A 330 12.34 -10.02 12.61
C GLU A 330 13.20 -8.94 11.91
N VAL A 331 13.42 -9.06 10.59
CA VAL A 331 14.39 -8.22 9.86
C VAL A 331 13.87 -6.81 9.58
N GLY A 332 12.57 -6.57 9.63
CA GLY A 332 12.00 -5.28 9.27
C GLY A 332 10.81 -4.85 10.13
N GLY A 333 10.38 -3.61 9.94
CA GLY A 333 9.25 -3.01 10.65
C GLY A 333 9.62 -2.30 11.94
N ALA A 334 8.61 -1.87 12.69
CA ALA A 334 8.79 -1.06 13.89
C ALA A 334 9.57 -1.77 15.01
N VAL A 335 9.31 -3.07 15.20
CA VAL A 335 10.03 -3.86 16.22
C VAL A 335 11.51 -3.98 15.90
N ALA A 336 11.89 -4.20 14.63
CA ALA A 336 13.30 -4.25 14.23
C ALA A 336 13.96 -2.86 14.35
N ALA A 337 13.24 -1.80 14.01
CA ALA A 337 13.70 -0.42 14.18
C ALA A 337 13.97 -0.09 15.67
N PHE A 338 13.05 -0.47 16.55
CA PHE A 338 13.18 -0.30 17.98
C PHE A 338 14.40 -1.06 18.55
N ARG A 339 14.54 -2.36 18.20
CA ARG A 339 15.72 -3.15 18.62
C ARG A 339 17.04 -2.53 18.16
N GLN A 340 17.03 -1.92 16.98
CA GLN A 340 18.21 -1.25 16.47
C GLN A 340 18.47 0.08 17.20
N ALA A 341 17.44 0.77 17.67
CA ALA A 341 17.59 1.96 18.52
C ALA A 341 18.12 1.60 19.90
N VAL A 342 17.62 0.51 20.52
CA VAL A 342 18.13 0.00 21.80
C VAL A 342 19.60 -0.45 21.72
N GLN A 343 20.05 -0.89 20.55
CA GLN A 343 21.46 -1.30 20.35
C GLN A 343 22.41 -0.13 19.96
N CYS A 344 21.92 1.11 19.96
CA CYS A 344 22.76 2.26 19.66
C CYS A 344 23.74 2.55 20.81
N ASP A 345 24.93 3.01 20.46
CA ASP A 345 25.86 3.58 21.46
C ASP A 345 25.19 4.77 22.18
N ASN A 346 25.26 4.82 23.50
CA ASN A 346 24.60 5.82 24.36
C ASN A 346 23.05 5.78 24.30
N VAL A 347 22.46 4.61 24.22
CA VAL A 347 21.00 4.39 24.23
C VAL A 347 20.30 5.03 25.43
N ASP A 348 20.94 5.04 26.61
CA ASP A 348 20.46 5.68 27.85
C ASP A 348 20.11 7.18 27.67
N LEU A 349 20.67 7.83 26.64
CA LEU A 349 20.28 9.20 26.29
C LEU A 349 18.95 9.23 25.49
N LEU A 350 18.57 8.14 24.85
CA LEU A 350 17.39 8.05 23.99
C LEU A 350 16.17 7.50 24.73
N ASN A 351 16.38 6.48 25.58
CA ASN A 351 15.34 5.73 26.27
C ASN A 351 14.18 5.39 25.32
N PRO A 352 14.39 4.59 24.26
CA PRO A 352 13.42 4.42 23.20
C PRO A 352 12.15 3.71 23.67
N ILE A 353 11.02 4.14 23.12
CA ILE A 353 9.70 3.49 23.30
C ILE A 353 9.12 3.16 21.93
N LEU A 354 8.70 1.94 21.76
CA LEU A 354 7.86 1.54 20.63
C LEU A 354 6.40 1.43 21.04
N MET A 355 5.52 2.06 20.28
CA MET A 355 4.09 1.86 20.38
C MET A 355 3.47 1.57 19.02
N THR A 356 2.73 0.48 18.94
CA THR A 356 1.94 0.11 17.75
C THR A 356 0.47 -0.10 18.12
N GLY A 357 -0.32 -0.60 17.19
CA GLY A 357 -1.71 -0.99 17.46
C GLY A 357 -1.85 -2.18 18.42
N SER A 358 -0.80 -2.98 18.60
CA SER A 358 -0.84 -4.23 19.39
C SER A 358 0.31 -4.40 20.37
N THR A 359 1.41 -3.65 20.25
CA THR A 359 2.67 -3.87 20.97
C THR A 359 3.18 -2.58 21.60
N VAL A 360 3.67 -2.69 22.83
CA VAL A 360 4.43 -1.65 23.52
C VAL A 360 5.76 -2.27 23.96
N LEU A 361 6.87 -1.71 23.49
CA LEU A 361 8.22 -2.07 23.93
C LEU A 361 8.88 -0.85 24.55
N VAL A 362 9.61 -1.05 25.62
CA VAL A 362 10.24 0.00 26.39
C VAL A 362 11.69 -0.40 26.69
N ASP A 363 12.61 0.51 26.57
CA ASP A 363 13.99 0.33 26.97
C ASP A 363 14.08 -0.12 28.44
N ASP A 364 15.05 -0.95 28.80
CA ASP A 364 15.13 -1.56 30.13
C ASP A 364 15.29 -0.51 31.24
N ASP A 365 16.08 0.54 31.00
CA ASP A 365 16.29 1.65 31.95
C ASP A 365 15.01 2.46 32.22
N LEU A 366 14.05 2.46 31.29
CA LEU A 366 12.78 3.19 31.41
C LEU A 366 11.60 2.33 31.88
N ALA A 367 11.75 1.01 31.89
CA ALA A 367 10.62 0.08 32.08
C ALA A 367 9.89 0.26 33.40
N GLU A 368 10.64 0.46 34.51
CA GLU A 368 10.05 0.63 35.85
C GLU A 368 9.22 1.93 35.92
N GLU A 369 9.76 3.05 35.43
CA GLU A 369 9.08 4.36 35.41
C GLU A 369 7.84 4.30 34.50
N PHE A 370 7.97 3.67 33.33
CA PHE A 370 6.86 3.49 32.42
C PHE A 370 5.72 2.68 33.03
N LEU A 371 6.02 1.55 33.68
CA LEU A 371 5.00 0.72 34.34
C LEU A 371 4.31 1.44 35.48
N ALA A 372 5.04 2.22 36.28
CA ALA A 372 4.45 3.02 37.34
C ALA A 372 3.45 4.02 36.78
N ALA A 373 3.86 4.81 35.78
CA ALA A 373 3.01 5.80 35.14
C ALA A 373 1.80 5.17 34.42
N ALA A 374 1.99 4.04 33.74
CA ALA A 374 0.92 3.33 33.06
C ALA A 374 -0.13 2.75 34.02
N ASN A 375 0.30 2.22 35.18
CA ASN A 375 -0.62 1.74 36.22
C ASN A 375 -1.41 2.88 36.87
N GLU A 376 -0.79 4.04 37.10
CA GLU A 376 -1.49 5.23 37.60
C GLU A 376 -2.52 5.71 36.57
N TRP A 377 -2.13 5.80 35.30
CA TRP A 377 -3.00 6.19 34.19
C TRP A 377 -4.23 5.26 34.02
N ILE A 378 -4.03 3.93 34.19
CA ILE A 378 -5.10 2.93 34.19
C ILE A 378 -6.08 3.17 35.35
N LYS A 379 -5.52 3.39 36.54
CA LYS A 379 -6.29 3.64 37.77
C LYS A 379 -7.13 4.90 37.70
N GLU A 380 -6.56 5.99 37.21
CA GLU A 380 -7.28 7.28 37.05
C GLU A 380 -8.49 7.18 36.14
N ARG A 381 -8.44 6.26 35.14
CA ARG A 381 -9.50 6.10 34.13
C ARG A 381 -10.40 4.91 34.38
N ASP A 382 -10.24 4.24 35.51
CA ASP A 382 -11.05 3.07 35.93
C ASP A 382 -11.11 1.98 34.81
N LEU A 383 -9.95 1.70 34.17
CA LEU A 383 -9.87 0.74 33.08
C LEU A 383 -9.63 -0.69 33.60
N ALA A 384 -10.34 -1.65 33.01
CA ALA A 384 -10.17 -3.08 33.34
C ALA A 384 -8.96 -3.66 32.60
N ILE A 385 -7.74 -3.21 32.96
CA ILE A 385 -6.48 -3.65 32.40
C ILE A 385 -5.55 -4.09 33.53
N THR A 386 -4.83 -5.19 33.31
CA THR A 386 -3.69 -5.63 34.12
C THR A 386 -2.46 -5.70 33.23
N LEU A 387 -1.39 -5.01 33.60
CA LEU A 387 -0.13 -5.04 32.88
C LEU A 387 0.71 -6.23 33.32
N VAL A 388 1.38 -6.85 32.36
CA VAL A 388 2.39 -7.88 32.55
C VAL A 388 3.65 -7.39 31.88
N ASP A 389 4.73 -7.43 32.62
CA ASP A 389 6.06 -7.09 32.14
C ASP A 389 6.80 -8.35 31.69
N GLU A 390 7.21 -8.39 30.44
CA GLU A 390 7.98 -9.48 29.85
C GLU A 390 9.37 -8.98 29.44
N ILE A 391 10.40 -9.40 30.20
CA ILE A 391 11.79 -9.03 29.92
C ILE A 391 12.27 -9.73 28.64
N ARG A 392 12.83 -8.97 27.69
CA ARG A 392 13.31 -9.43 26.39
C ARG A 392 14.79 -9.07 26.12
N GLY A 393 15.65 -9.33 27.07
CA GLY A 393 17.08 -8.93 27.00
C GLY A 393 17.25 -7.47 27.40
N ASP A 394 17.58 -6.59 26.48
CA ASP A 394 17.88 -5.18 26.70
C ASP A 394 16.61 -4.28 26.62
N TYR A 395 15.41 -4.87 26.65
CA TYR A 395 14.14 -4.15 26.64
C TYR A 395 13.01 -4.97 27.24
N HIS A 396 11.91 -4.32 27.56
CA HIS A 396 10.70 -4.92 28.12
C HIS A 396 9.53 -4.85 27.13
N GLU A 397 8.75 -5.93 27.04
CA GLU A 397 7.48 -5.96 26.35
C GLU A 397 6.34 -5.81 27.35
N ILE A 398 5.60 -4.70 27.26
CA ILE A 398 4.48 -4.43 28.17
C ILE A 398 3.20 -4.98 27.56
N VAL A 399 2.70 -6.06 28.14
CA VAL A 399 1.51 -6.77 27.67
C VAL A 399 0.32 -6.45 28.58
N GLY A 400 -0.73 -5.88 28.03
CA GLY A 400 -1.96 -5.65 28.77
C GLY A 400 -2.93 -6.84 28.63
N LYS A 401 -3.58 -7.21 29.74
CA LYS A 401 -4.65 -8.18 29.79
C LYS A 401 -5.93 -7.50 30.27
N GLY A 402 -7.03 -7.76 29.56
CA GLY A 402 -8.33 -7.17 29.88
C GLY A 402 -9.06 -6.67 28.63
N LYS A 403 -10.36 -6.41 28.77
CA LYS A 403 -11.23 -6.01 27.66
C LYS A 403 -10.93 -4.60 27.12
N ASP A 404 -10.28 -3.77 27.93
CA ASP A 404 -10.00 -2.36 27.61
C ASP A 404 -8.56 -2.18 27.13
N TRP A 405 -7.78 -3.29 26.97
CA TRP A 405 -6.41 -3.21 26.48
C TRP A 405 -6.34 -2.77 25.04
N ILE A 406 -5.80 -1.59 24.79
CA ILE A 406 -5.44 -1.08 23.47
C ILE A 406 -4.18 -0.22 23.64
N PRO A 407 -3.03 -0.62 23.08
CA PRO A 407 -1.74 0.07 23.23
C PRO A 407 -1.80 1.57 22.91
N ARG A 408 -2.56 1.95 21.90
CA ARG A 408 -2.74 3.36 21.49
C ARG A 408 -3.27 4.29 22.61
N TYR A 409 -3.85 3.76 23.67
CA TYR A 409 -4.32 4.60 24.78
C TYR A 409 -3.18 5.24 25.56
N TYR A 410 -1.99 4.65 25.51
CA TYR A 410 -0.81 5.22 26.13
C TYR A 410 -0.16 6.36 25.32
N SER A 411 -0.67 6.66 24.11
CA SER A 411 -0.09 7.72 23.28
C SER A 411 0.05 9.06 23.97
N LEU A 412 -0.92 9.45 24.78
CA LEU A 412 -0.88 10.70 25.55
C LEU A 412 0.24 10.68 26.60
N MET A 413 0.38 9.58 27.34
CA MET A 413 1.44 9.40 28.35
C MET A 413 2.82 9.37 27.69
N ILE A 414 2.98 8.66 26.60
CA ILE A 414 4.24 8.61 25.84
C ILE A 414 4.59 9.99 25.26
N THR A 415 3.59 10.74 24.80
CA THR A 415 3.77 12.12 24.36
C THR A 415 4.28 13.01 25.50
N GLU A 416 3.75 12.88 26.70
CA GLU A 416 4.21 13.59 27.87
C GLU A 416 5.66 13.21 28.23
N PHE A 417 6.01 11.93 28.23
CA PHE A 417 7.38 11.44 28.43
C PHE A 417 8.34 12.05 27.41
N PHE A 418 7.92 12.13 26.15
CA PHE A 418 8.72 12.74 25.10
C PHE A 418 8.89 14.26 25.30
N GLN A 419 7.82 14.96 25.69
CA GLN A 419 7.86 16.40 25.99
C GLN A 419 8.76 16.72 27.19
N LEU A 420 8.72 15.91 28.22
CA LEU A 420 9.57 16.04 29.41
C LEU A 420 11.01 15.60 29.17
N GLY A 421 11.30 14.91 28.08
CA GLY A 421 12.63 14.40 27.73
C GLY A 421 13.00 13.14 28.50
N ILE A 422 12.04 12.43 29.09
CA ILE A 422 12.23 11.12 29.73
C ILE A 422 12.56 10.08 28.66
N THR A 423 11.80 10.04 27.58
CA THR A 423 12.18 9.38 26.32
C THR A 423 12.52 10.42 25.26
N LYS A 424 13.44 10.09 24.36
CA LYS A 424 13.86 10.96 23.25
C LYS A 424 13.77 10.27 21.89
N CYS A 425 13.34 9.00 21.90
CA CYS A 425 13.12 8.25 20.66
C CYS A 425 11.91 7.31 20.76
#